data_af9a69d8ede750b2fabf12da0c89521e
#
_entry.id   af9a69d8ede750b2fabf12da0c89521e
#
_cell.length_a   1.000
_cell.length_b   1.000
_cell.length_c   1.000
_cell.angle_alpha   90.00
_cell.angle_beta   90.00
_cell.angle_gamma   90.00
#
_symmetry.space_group_name_H-M   'P 1'
#
loop_
_entity.id
_entity.type
_entity.pdbx_description
1 polymer ?
#
loop_
_entity_poly.entity_id
_entity_poly.type
_entity_poly.pdbx_seq_one_letter_code
_entity_poly.pdbx_strand_id
1 'polypeptide(L)'
;MLPTGRENVLGKEVVTVSPFLNEKDQMRINAALTRLKRSGSLESLCGRDSFFLWDKPVRKKGVLTRICDLMIEQGRLKEEEKNAVMKRESLVSTEISPFAALPHCLIDGESFFVFVLMKNPVPWGKANVKLVILGCFKRGDEKIKEVLERLFLMVSDEQWINKLAGSKCYEEFVTYLKEFDGGYLC
;
A
#
# COMPACT_ATOMS: atom_id res chain seq x y z
N MET A 1 10.40 23.36 -36.27
CA MET A 1 9.90 23.56 -34.90
C MET A 1 9.31 22.22 -34.46
N LEU A 2 10.01 21.43 -33.65
CA LEU A 2 9.54 20.13 -33.17
C LEU A 2 8.68 20.35 -31.92
N PRO A 3 7.54 19.68 -31.74
CA PRO A 3 6.65 19.89 -30.61
C PRO A 3 7.29 19.42 -29.33
N THR A 4 7.44 20.33 -28.38
CA THR A 4 7.75 20.04 -26.98
C THR A 4 6.44 19.70 -26.27
N GLY A 5 5.87 18.53 -26.56
CA GLY A 5 4.62 18.08 -25.97
C GLY A 5 4.87 16.83 -25.12
N ARG A 6 4.42 16.88 -23.86
CA ARG A 6 4.19 15.66 -23.09
C ARG A 6 2.96 14.98 -23.68
N GLU A 7 3.15 13.93 -24.45
CA GLU A 7 2.05 13.09 -24.90
C GLU A 7 1.90 11.91 -23.95
N ASN A 8 0.75 11.82 -23.30
CA ASN A 8 0.36 10.64 -22.54
C ASN A 8 -0.32 9.68 -23.53
N VAL A 9 0.39 8.66 -23.98
CA VAL A 9 -0.15 7.64 -24.88
C VAL A 9 -0.55 6.44 -24.03
N LEU A 10 -1.84 6.18 -23.91
CA LEU A 10 -2.41 5.00 -23.23
C LEU A 10 -1.97 4.83 -21.75
N GLY A 11 -1.93 5.93 -20.98
CA GLY A 11 -1.56 5.86 -19.56
C GLY A 11 -0.06 5.62 -19.29
N LYS A 12 0.79 5.65 -20.32
CA LYS A 12 2.25 5.51 -20.17
C LYS A 12 2.93 6.87 -20.25
N GLU A 13 3.88 7.12 -19.35
CA GLU A 13 4.72 8.32 -19.42
C GLU A 13 5.68 8.20 -20.61
N VAL A 14 5.57 9.13 -21.58
CA VAL A 14 6.42 9.18 -22.77
C VAL A 14 7.49 10.23 -22.57
N VAL A 15 8.75 9.83 -22.65
CA VAL A 15 9.89 10.74 -22.60
C VAL A 15 10.46 10.90 -24.01
N THR A 16 10.34 12.11 -24.58
CA THR A 16 10.96 12.42 -25.87
C THR A 16 12.44 12.70 -25.68
N VAL A 17 13.28 11.97 -26.40
CA VAL A 17 14.73 12.10 -26.37
C VAL A 17 15.27 12.41 -27.76
N SER A 18 16.46 13.01 -27.83
CA SER A 18 17.15 13.24 -29.11
C SER A 18 17.70 11.94 -29.69
N PRO A 19 17.92 11.85 -31.02
CA PRO A 19 18.50 10.67 -31.65
C PRO A 19 19.91 10.28 -31.14
N PHE A 20 20.59 11.25 -30.51
CA PHE A 20 21.93 11.08 -29.93
C PHE A 20 21.90 11.36 -28.42
N LEU A 21 21.21 10.56 -27.66
CA LEU A 21 21.11 10.60 -26.20
C LEU A 21 22.17 11.49 -25.52
N ASN A 22 21.83 12.74 -25.26
CA ASN A 22 22.72 13.69 -24.59
C ASN A 22 22.48 13.70 -23.06
N GLU A 23 23.32 14.41 -22.31
CA GLU A 23 23.19 14.49 -20.83
C GLU A 23 21.81 15.02 -20.37
N LYS A 24 21.21 15.95 -21.12
CA LYS A 24 19.87 16.48 -20.82
C LYS A 24 18.79 15.41 -21.00
N ASP A 25 18.96 14.53 -21.99
CA ASP A 25 18.05 13.41 -22.22
C ASP A 25 18.20 12.35 -21.14
N GLN A 26 19.43 12.07 -20.68
CA GLN A 26 19.67 11.21 -19.53
C GLN A 26 19.04 11.77 -18.24
N MET A 27 19.15 13.08 -18.01
CA MET A 27 18.49 13.73 -16.88
C MET A 27 16.96 13.63 -16.96
N ARG A 28 16.36 13.77 -18.15
CA ARG A 28 14.90 13.63 -18.37
C ARG A 28 14.43 12.21 -18.12
N ILE A 29 15.15 11.22 -18.65
CA ILE A 29 14.87 9.79 -18.44
C ILE A 29 14.96 9.48 -16.94
N ASN A 30 16.05 9.87 -16.28
CA ASN A 30 16.22 9.63 -14.85
C ASN A 30 15.15 10.33 -14.00
N ALA A 31 14.74 11.56 -14.37
CA ALA A 31 13.66 12.26 -13.70
C ALA A 31 12.29 11.57 -13.91
N ALA A 32 12.03 11.02 -15.10
CA ALA A 32 10.82 10.25 -15.37
C ALA A 32 10.84 8.92 -14.61
N LEU A 33 11.94 8.19 -14.63
CA LEU A 33 12.13 6.96 -13.86
C LEU A 33 11.97 7.21 -12.36
N THR A 34 12.50 8.32 -11.84
CA THR A 34 12.35 8.68 -10.42
C THR A 34 10.90 9.01 -10.07
N ARG A 35 10.14 9.64 -10.98
CA ARG A 35 8.71 9.89 -10.79
C ARG A 35 7.89 8.61 -10.84
N LEU A 36 8.16 7.73 -11.80
CA LEU A 36 7.54 6.40 -11.89
C LEU A 36 7.86 5.56 -10.64
N LYS A 37 9.10 5.61 -10.16
CA LYS A 37 9.51 4.97 -8.90
C LYS A 37 8.76 5.54 -7.69
N ARG A 38 8.51 6.85 -7.63
CA ARG A 38 7.79 7.50 -6.53
C ARG A 38 6.26 7.30 -6.58
N SER A 39 5.66 7.27 -7.76
CA SER A 39 4.18 7.19 -7.89
C SER A 39 3.61 5.84 -7.46
N GLY A 40 4.42 4.82 -7.32
CA GLY A 40 4.02 3.47 -6.90
C GLY A 40 4.82 2.91 -5.72
N SER A 41 5.60 3.73 -4.99
CA SER A 41 6.39 3.23 -3.87
C SER A 41 5.49 2.85 -2.69
N LEU A 42 5.74 1.69 -2.08
CA LEU A 42 5.00 1.23 -0.89
C LEU A 42 5.16 2.20 0.29
N GLU A 43 6.33 2.86 0.39
CA GLU A 43 6.58 3.91 1.36
C GLU A 43 5.57 5.05 1.27
N SER A 44 5.24 5.49 0.04
CA SER A 44 4.33 6.61 -0.18
C SER A 44 2.90 6.34 0.29
N LEU A 45 2.56 5.06 0.52
CA LEU A 45 1.24 4.63 0.97
C LEU A 45 1.10 4.60 2.48
N CYS A 46 2.22 4.63 3.20
CA CYS A 46 2.26 4.52 4.65
C CYS A 46 2.55 5.88 5.30
N GLY A 47 1.51 6.67 5.53
CA GLY A 47 1.62 7.88 6.37
C GLY A 47 1.72 7.52 7.86
N ARG A 48 2.31 8.41 8.67
CA ARG A 48 2.41 8.21 10.13
C ARG A 48 1.02 8.01 10.77
N ASP A 49 0.01 8.71 10.29
CA ASP A 49 -1.39 8.62 10.76
C ASP A 49 -2.11 7.35 10.27
N SER A 50 -1.44 6.58 9.43
CA SER A 50 -1.94 5.32 8.86
C SER A 50 -1.13 4.10 9.33
N PHE A 51 -0.28 4.25 10.35
CA PHE A 51 0.55 3.19 10.90
C PHE A 51 0.29 3.01 12.39
N PHE A 52 0.01 1.77 12.80
CA PHE A 52 -0.29 1.44 14.19
C PHE A 52 0.46 0.18 14.65
N LEU A 53 0.96 0.23 15.88
CA LEU A 53 1.53 -0.91 16.60
C LEU A 53 0.57 -1.30 17.72
N TRP A 54 0.03 -2.52 17.68
CA TRP A 54 -0.89 -3.00 18.71
C TRP A 54 -0.31 -4.20 19.46
N ASP A 55 -0.22 -4.06 20.77
CA ASP A 55 0.34 -5.07 21.67
C ASP A 55 -0.72 -5.90 22.39
N LYS A 56 -1.95 -5.39 22.49
CA LYS A 56 -3.04 -6.10 23.18
C LYS A 56 -3.66 -7.15 22.27
N PRO A 57 -3.94 -8.37 22.78
CA PRO A 57 -4.64 -9.38 22.02
C PRO A 57 -6.05 -8.90 21.67
N VAL A 58 -6.38 -8.93 20.39
CA VAL A 58 -7.68 -8.53 19.85
C VAL A 58 -8.16 -9.62 18.89
N ARG A 59 -9.46 -9.85 18.84
CA ARG A 59 -10.05 -10.74 17.84
C ARG A 59 -10.18 -10.01 16.50
N LYS A 60 -10.19 -10.74 15.37
CA LYS A 60 -10.35 -10.20 14.02
C LYS A 60 -11.40 -9.09 13.92
N LYS A 61 -12.61 -9.32 14.40
CA LYS A 61 -13.67 -8.32 14.38
C LYS A 61 -13.29 -7.04 15.14
N GLY A 62 -12.64 -7.19 16.29
CA GLY A 62 -12.18 -6.04 17.09
C GLY A 62 -11.08 -5.24 16.39
N VAL A 63 -10.17 -5.92 15.66
CA VAL A 63 -9.15 -5.25 14.84
C VAL A 63 -9.82 -4.40 13.76
N LEU A 64 -10.74 -5.00 12.98
CA LEU A 64 -11.44 -4.30 11.90
C LEU A 64 -12.27 -3.11 12.41
N THR A 65 -13.04 -3.33 13.47
CA THR A 65 -13.84 -2.25 14.07
C THR A 65 -12.95 -1.09 14.47
N ARG A 66 -11.89 -1.36 15.23
CA ARG A 66 -11.00 -0.31 15.74
C ARG A 66 -10.26 0.44 14.63
N ILE A 67 -9.78 -0.25 13.58
CA ILE A 67 -9.13 0.44 12.45
C ILE A 67 -10.13 1.38 11.75
N CYS A 68 -11.32 0.87 11.45
CA CYS A 68 -12.35 1.66 10.77
C CYS A 68 -12.79 2.85 11.62
N ASP A 69 -12.98 2.67 12.94
CA ASP A 69 -13.36 3.76 13.85
C ASP A 69 -12.31 4.87 13.85
N LEU A 70 -11.02 4.52 13.94
CA LEU A 70 -9.92 5.49 13.84
C LEU A 70 -9.94 6.27 12.51
N MET A 71 -10.25 5.61 11.40
CA MET A 71 -10.34 6.28 10.10
C MET A 71 -11.58 7.16 9.98
N ILE A 72 -12.69 6.79 10.64
CA ILE A 72 -13.89 7.64 10.73
C ILE A 72 -13.60 8.88 11.59
N GLU A 73 -12.95 8.72 12.73
CA GLU A 73 -12.53 9.84 13.60
C GLU A 73 -11.59 10.82 12.86
N GLN A 74 -10.76 10.32 11.96
CA GLN A 74 -9.91 11.15 11.09
C GLN A 74 -10.65 11.74 9.87
N GLY A 75 -11.94 11.45 9.68
CA GLY A 75 -12.73 11.90 8.53
C GLY A 75 -12.35 11.27 7.20
N ARG A 76 -11.61 10.15 7.21
CA ARG A 76 -11.11 9.44 6.02
C ARG A 76 -12.00 8.29 5.57
N LEU A 77 -12.89 7.81 6.44
CA LEU A 77 -13.83 6.71 6.18
C LEU A 77 -15.21 7.10 6.69
N LYS A 78 -16.26 6.58 6.08
CA LYS A 78 -17.66 6.72 6.51
C LYS A 78 -18.17 5.44 7.14
N GLU A 79 -19.28 5.51 7.91
CA GLU A 79 -19.90 4.33 8.52
C GLU A 79 -20.36 3.30 7.48
N GLU A 80 -20.85 3.74 6.32
CA GLU A 80 -21.26 2.86 5.23
C GLU A 80 -20.08 2.06 4.67
N GLU A 81 -18.91 2.70 4.56
CA GLU A 81 -17.67 2.09 4.08
C GLU A 81 -17.11 1.10 5.09
N LYS A 82 -17.15 1.42 6.40
CA LYS A 82 -16.86 0.47 7.49
C LYS A 82 -17.76 -0.76 7.39
N ASN A 83 -19.07 -0.56 7.23
CA ASN A 83 -20.01 -1.66 7.07
C ASN A 83 -19.70 -2.51 5.83
N ALA A 84 -19.23 -1.90 4.74
CA ALA A 84 -18.79 -2.61 3.55
C ALA A 84 -17.55 -3.49 3.84
N VAL A 85 -16.55 -2.98 4.57
CA VAL A 85 -15.37 -3.75 5.02
C VAL A 85 -15.83 -4.96 5.85
N MET A 86 -16.67 -4.73 6.86
CA MET A 86 -17.15 -5.79 7.74
C MET A 86 -17.94 -6.86 7.00
N LYS A 87 -18.83 -6.45 6.10
CA LYS A 87 -19.63 -7.34 5.25
C LYS A 87 -18.72 -8.16 4.32
N ARG A 88 -17.76 -7.51 3.66
CA ARG A 88 -16.80 -8.17 2.74
C ARG A 88 -16.02 -9.26 3.48
N GLU A 89 -15.47 -8.93 4.65
CA GLU A 89 -14.71 -9.86 5.48
C GLU A 89 -15.55 -11.04 6.01
N SER A 90 -16.85 -10.83 6.25
CA SER A 90 -17.74 -11.89 6.70
C SER A 90 -18.09 -12.91 5.59
N LEU A 91 -18.03 -12.49 4.33
CA LEU A 91 -18.32 -13.34 3.18
C LEU A 91 -17.13 -14.23 2.80
N VAL A 92 -15.94 -13.63 2.75
CA VAL A 92 -14.70 -14.31 2.38
C VAL A 92 -13.55 -13.70 3.17
N SER A 93 -12.74 -14.54 3.81
CA SER A 93 -11.54 -14.08 4.52
C SER A 93 -10.60 -13.35 3.57
N THR A 94 -10.08 -12.22 4.03
CA THR A 94 -9.14 -11.39 3.25
C THR A 94 -7.68 -11.68 3.59
N GLU A 95 -7.37 -12.83 4.15
CA GLU A 95 -5.98 -13.24 4.31
C GLU A 95 -5.32 -13.41 2.93
N ILE A 96 -4.15 -12.79 2.76
CA ILE A 96 -3.40 -12.77 1.50
C ILE A 96 -2.07 -13.52 1.60
N SER A 97 -1.68 -13.88 2.81
CA SER A 97 -0.53 -14.73 3.10
C SER A 97 -0.71 -15.38 4.48
N PRO A 98 0.14 -16.33 4.89
CA PRO A 98 0.09 -16.91 6.24
C PRO A 98 0.23 -15.88 7.38
N PHE A 99 0.69 -14.66 7.09
CA PHE A 99 1.02 -13.65 8.10
C PHE A 99 0.29 -12.32 7.90
N ALA A 100 -0.38 -12.11 6.76
CA ALA A 100 -0.99 -10.84 6.42
C ALA A 100 -2.44 -10.97 5.92
N ALA A 101 -3.25 -9.97 6.22
CA ALA A 101 -4.60 -9.80 5.69
C ALA A 101 -4.79 -8.42 5.07
N LEU A 102 -5.60 -8.34 4.01
CA LEU A 102 -5.95 -7.13 3.29
C LEU A 102 -7.47 -6.91 3.27
N PRO A 103 -8.10 -6.58 4.41
CA PRO A 103 -9.48 -6.09 4.40
C PRO A 103 -9.54 -4.81 3.55
N HIS A 104 -10.62 -4.67 2.73
CA HIS A 104 -10.71 -3.54 1.82
C HIS A 104 -12.14 -3.14 1.50
N CYS A 105 -12.31 -1.89 1.06
CA CYS A 105 -13.55 -1.37 0.50
C CYS A 105 -13.29 -0.36 -0.63
N LEU A 106 -14.35 -0.02 -1.37
CA LEU A 106 -14.34 1.08 -2.31
C LEU A 106 -14.87 2.33 -1.62
N ILE A 107 -14.23 3.46 -1.88
CA ILE A 107 -14.56 4.76 -1.33
C ILE A 107 -14.72 5.81 -2.45
N ASP A 108 -15.32 6.94 -2.11
CA ASP A 108 -15.43 8.09 -3.01
C ASP A 108 -14.24 9.06 -2.90
N GLY A 109 -13.51 9.00 -1.78
CA GLY A 109 -12.31 9.80 -1.51
C GLY A 109 -11.05 9.30 -2.22
N GLU A 110 -9.90 9.86 -1.86
CA GLU A 110 -8.61 9.39 -2.37
C GLU A 110 -8.22 8.03 -1.76
N SER A 111 -7.60 7.17 -2.57
CA SER A 111 -7.12 5.86 -2.12
C SER A 111 -6.08 5.99 -1.01
N PHE A 112 -6.18 5.12 -0.01
CA PHE A 112 -5.20 5.05 1.07
C PHE A 112 -5.08 3.65 1.66
N PHE A 113 -3.99 3.42 2.38
CA PHE A 113 -3.77 2.22 3.16
C PHE A 113 -3.57 2.55 4.65
N VAL A 114 -3.94 1.60 5.50
CA VAL A 114 -3.63 1.63 6.92
C VAL A 114 -2.91 0.34 7.28
N PHE A 115 -1.75 0.45 7.91
CA PHE A 115 -0.92 -0.67 8.32
C PHE A 115 -1.01 -0.85 9.83
N VAL A 116 -1.40 -2.04 10.25
CA VAL A 116 -1.44 -2.41 11.66
C VAL A 116 -0.55 -3.62 11.91
N LEU A 117 0.51 -3.41 12.65
CA LEU A 117 1.36 -4.47 13.16
C LEU A 117 0.81 -4.99 14.48
N MET A 118 0.59 -6.29 14.54
CA MET A 118 0.10 -7.00 15.70
C MET A 118 1.27 -7.67 16.42
N LYS A 119 1.59 -7.25 17.64
CA LYS A 119 2.61 -7.92 18.47
C LYS A 119 2.23 -9.38 18.75
N ASN A 120 0.94 -9.62 19.01
CA ASN A 120 0.37 -10.95 19.15
C ASN A 120 -0.40 -11.28 17.87
N PRO A 121 -0.05 -12.37 17.16
CA PRO A 121 -0.78 -12.78 15.95
C PRO A 121 -2.26 -13.00 16.23
N VAL A 122 -3.11 -12.62 15.28
CA VAL A 122 -4.57 -12.71 15.38
C VAL A 122 -5.09 -13.81 14.44
N PRO A 123 -5.85 -14.78 14.95
CA PRO A 123 -6.54 -15.73 14.08
C PRO A 123 -7.47 -14.99 13.11
N TRP A 124 -7.20 -15.13 11.80
CA TRP A 124 -7.95 -14.39 10.77
C TRP A 124 -8.93 -15.27 10.01
N GLY A 125 -8.48 -16.31 9.42
CA GLY A 125 -9.24 -17.37 8.79
C GLY A 125 -8.54 -18.69 9.08
N LYS A 126 -7.65 -19.10 8.17
CA LYS A 126 -6.74 -20.24 8.38
C LYS A 126 -5.39 -19.81 8.93
N ALA A 127 -5.05 -18.52 8.80
CA ALA A 127 -3.77 -17.94 9.16
C ALA A 127 -3.81 -17.22 10.52
N ASN A 128 -2.62 -17.06 11.12
CA ASN A 128 -2.38 -16.21 12.28
C ASN A 128 -1.69 -14.91 11.82
N VAL A 129 -2.46 -13.88 11.59
CA VAL A 129 -2.04 -12.63 10.96
C VAL A 129 -1.26 -11.74 11.93
N LYS A 130 -0.10 -11.28 11.50
CA LYS A 130 0.72 -10.27 12.21
C LYS A 130 0.59 -8.88 11.59
N LEU A 131 0.33 -8.80 10.28
CA LEU A 131 0.16 -7.54 9.56
C LEU A 131 -1.25 -7.46 8.97
N VAL A 132 -2.01 -6.46 9.40
CA VAL A 132 -3.31 -6.14 8.82
C VAL A 132 -3.16 -4.86 8.01
N ILE A 133 -3.55 -4.91 6.74
CA ILE A 133 -3.48 -3.78 5.80
C ILE A 133 -4.91 -3.46 5.37
N LEU A 134 -5.50 -2.39 5.92
CA LEU A 134 -6.79 -1.91 5.42
C LEU A 134 -6.56 -1.12 4.14
N GLY A 135 -7.13 -1.58 3.02
CA GLY A 135 -7.13 -0.88 1.74
C GLY A 135 -8.45 -0.16 1.49
N CYS A 136 -8.42 1.15 1.31
CA CYS A 136 -9.57 1.96 0.93
C CYS A 136 -9.30 2.55 -0.45
N PHE A 137 -10.05 2.09 -1.46
CA PHE A 137 -9.72 2.36 -2.86
C PHE A 137 -10.77 3.25 -3.52
N LYS A 138 -10.33 4.35 -4.10
CA LYS A 138 -11.16 5.20 -4.95
C LYS A 138 -11.66 4.41 -6.15
N ARG A 139 -12.95 4.54 -6.47
CA ARG A 139 -13.52 3.91 -7.65
C ARG A 139 -12.80 4.36 -8.91
N GLY A 140 -12.32 3.40 -9.73
CA GLY A 140 -11.63 3.69 -10.99
C GLY A 140 -10.18 4.16 -10.84
N ASP A 141 -9.56 4.00 -9.69
CA ASP A 141 -8.14 4.32 -9.49
C ASP A 141 -7.24 3.23 -10.09
N GLU A 142 -6.82 3.45 -11.32
CA GLU A 142 -5.96 2.50 -12.06
C GLU A 142 -4.58 2.31 -11.43
N LYS A 143 -4.09 3.31 -10.67
CA LYS A 143 -2.77 3.26 -10.03
C LYS A 143 -2.69 2.21 -8.91
N ILE A 144 -3.83 1.88 -8.32
CA ILE A 144 -3.92 0.90 -7.23
C ILE A 144 -3.46 -0.48 -7.68
N LYS A 145 -3.64 -0.84 -8.95
CA LYS A 145 -3.25 -2.16 -9.46
C LYS A 145 -1.74 -2.42 -9.29
N GLU A 146 -0.90 -1.48 -9.72
CA GLU A 146 0.56 -1.60 -9.60
C GLU A 146 1.02 -1.67 -8.14
N VAL A 147 0.37 -0.87 -7.29
CA VAL A 147 0.62 -0.86 -5.85
C VAL A 147 0.26 -2.20 -5.21
N LEU A 148 -0.89 -2.75 -5.54
CA LEU A 148 -1.33 -4.05 -5.02
C LEU A 148 -0.42 -5.18 -5.48
N GLU A 149 0.03 -5.19 -6.73
CA GLU A 149 0.99 -6.18 -7.23
C GLU A 149 2.28 -6.20 -6.39
N ARG A 150 2.82 -5.03 -6.07
CA ARG A 150 4.03 -4.90 -5.22
C ARG A 150 3.76 -5.30 -3.78
N LEU A 151 2.60 -4.89 -3.24
CA LEU A 151 2.18 -5.27 -1.90
C LEU A 151 2.06 -6.80 -1.79
N PHE A 152 1.45 -7.47 -2.77
CA PHE A 152 1.32 -8.92 -2.80
C PHE A 152 2.69 -9.62 -2.86
N LEU A 153 3.64 -9.12 -3.66
CA LEU A 153 5.00 -9.64 -3.69
C LEU A 153 5.65 -9.55 -2.31
N MET A 154 5.55 -8.38 -1.67
CA MET A 154 6.13 -8.15 -0.34
C MET A 154 5.55 -9.08 0.74
N VAL A 155 4.23 -9.22 0.79
CA VAL A 155 3.58 -10.04 1.83
C VAL A 155 3.63 -11.54 1.54
N SER A 156 4.01 -11.95 0.33
CA SER A 156 4.24 -13.35 -0.04
C SER A 156 5.64 -13.83 0.36
N ASP A 157 6.55 -12.93 0.63
CA ASP A 157 7.91 -13.24 1.08
C ASP A 157 7.95 -13.27 2.61
N GLU A 158 8.18 -14.47 3.18
CA GLU A 158 8.19 -14.69 4.63
C GLU A 158 9.29 -13.88 5.33
N GLN A 159 10.44 -13.68 4.70
CA GLN A 159 11.53 -12.90 5.29
C GLN A 159 11.13 -11.44 5.43
N TRP A 160 10.52 -10.86 4.39
CA TRP A 160 10.05 -9.48 4.41
C TRP A 160 8.92 -9.27 5.41
N ILE A 161 7.95 -10.17 5.46
CA ILE A 161 6.84 -10.04 6.42
C ILE A 161 7.33 -10.12 7.87
N ASN A 162 8.29 -11.01 8.16
CA ASN A 162 8.87 -11.11 9.50
C ASN A 162 9.72 -9.88 9.84
N LYS A 163 10.44 -9.32 8.87
CA LYS A 163 11.19 -8.07 9.04
C LYS A 163 10.26 -6.90 9.36
N LEU A 164 9.20 -6.72 8.55
CA LEU A 164 8.18 -5.69 8.78
C LEU A 164 7.46 -5.88 10.12
N ALA A 165 7.05 -7.10 10.43
CA ALA A 165 6.36 -7.42 11.68
C ALA A 165 7.25 -7.27 12.93
N GLY A 166 8.57 -7.25 12.75
CA GLY A 166 9.57 -6.96 13.79
C GLY A 166 9.79 -5.48 14.07
N SER A 167 9.22 -4.58 13.25
CA SER A 167 9.39 -3.13 13.41
C SER A 167 8.89 -2.64 14.77
N LYS A 168 9.66 -1.80 15.42
CA LYS A 168 9.36 -1.23 16.74
C LYS A 168 8.73 0.15 16.67
N CYS A 169 8.84 0.82 15.52
CA CYS A 169 8.32 2.16 15.27
C CYS A 169 8.01 2.37 13.79
N TYR A 170 7.36 3.48 13.49
CA TYR A 170 7.02 3.90 12.13
C TYR A 170 8.25 4.05 11.22
N GLU A 171 9.31 4.67 11.72
CA GLU A 171 10.53 4.95 10.96
C GLU A 171 11.21 3.66 10.50
N GLU A 172 11.26 2.67 11.35
CA GLU A 172 11.83 1.36 11.04
C GLU A 172 10.98 0.64 10.00
N PHE A 173 9.65 0.67 10.16
CA PHE A 173 8.71 0.08 9.21
C PHE A 173 8.85 0.70 7.81
N VAL A 174 8.87 2.03 7.72
CA VAL A 174 9.04 2.76 6.46
C VAL A 174 10.41 2.49 5.83
N THR A 175 11.46 2.37 6.63
CA THR A 175 12.79 1.99 6.13
C THR A 175 12.76 0.64 5.45
N TYR A 176 12.07 -0.35 6.02
CA TYR A 176 11.93 -1.66 5.41
C TYR A 176 11.07 -1.65 4.13
N LEU A 177 10.03 -0.81 4.06
CA LEU A 177 9.28 -0.60 2.83
C LEU A 177 10.17 -0.03 1.71
N LYS A 178 11.04 0.94 2.04
CA LYS A 178 12.03 1.52 1.09
C LYS A 178 13.02 0.48 0.60
N GLU A 179 13.55 -0.33 1.50
CA GLU A 179 14.50 -1.40 1.15
C GLU A 179 13.87 -2.43 0.22
N PHE A 180 12.61 -2.82 0.48
CA PHE A 180 11.88 -3.72 -0.41
C PHE A 180 11.74 -3.10 -1.80
N ASP A 181 11.26 -1.86 -1.88
CA ASP A 181 11.11 -1.13 -3.14
C ASP A 181 12.44 -0.98 -3.88
N GLY A 182 13.55 -0.72 -3.18
CA GLY A 182 14.89 -0.61 -3.74
C GLY A 182 15.44 -1.92 -4.29
N GLY A 183 15.15 -3.03 -3.64
CA GLY A 183 15.61 -4.37 -4.05
C GLY A 183 14.90 -4.94 -5.29
N TYR A 184 13.68 -4.50 -5.58
CA TYR A 184 12.91 -4.93 -6.76
C TYR A 184 13.08 -4.03 -8.00
N LEU A 185 13.85 -2.94 -7.87
CA LEU A 185 14.07 -1.94 -8.93
C LEU A 185 15.48 -1.99 -9.54
N CYS A 186 16.28 -3.01 -9.16
CA CYS A 186 17.60 -3.30 -9.72
C CYS A 186 17.55 -4.36 -10.84
#